data_c1991a8704d2dd5eaf02cd5aa4717f43
#
_entry.id   c1991a8704d2dd5eaf02cd5aa4717f43
#
_cell.length_a   1.000
_cell.length_b   1.000
_cell.length_c   1.000
_cell.angle_alpha   90.00
_cell.angle_beta   90.00
_cell.angle_gamma   90.00
#
_symmetry.space_group_name_H-M   'P 1'
#
loop_
_entity.id
_entity.type
_entity.pdbx_description
1 polymer ?
#
loop_
_entity_poly.entity_id
_entity_poly.type
_entity_poly.pdbx_seq_one_letter_code
_entity_poly.pdbx_strand_id
1 'polypeptide(L)'
;SYGGFFSTLIAGADPRLKCGMAFFAGGNMSLGTHIPQFTQLENLEDVDVWNKTIDPALRLRYRKIPFLWGVAANDNWFYLPSVTKTYEDSIGEKRMAIVPLWEHGFPEEVDEQLFSWFDIYLKHIRKPYNNVSSLNIQKKNNKLYANWSFSGENKVNEAKIIVSYGKVSPWKWW
;
A
#
# COMPACT_ATOMS: atom_id res chain seq x y z
N SER A 1 -3.29 -10.63 4.70
CA SER A 1 -4.67 -10.80 5.23
C SER A 1 -5.65 -11.06 4.11
N TYR A 2 -6.48 -12.10 4.24
CA TYR A 2 -7.56 -12.37 3.28
C TYR A 2 -8.55 -11.21 3.19
N GLY A 3 -8.86 -10.54 4.30
CA GLY A 3 -9.73 -9.38 4.31
C GLY A 3 -9.20 -8.25 3.44
N GLY A 4 -7.92 -7.94 3.53
CA GLY A 4 -7.27 -6.94 2.69
C GLY A 4 -7.23 -7.35 1.21
N PHE A 5 -6.97 -8.63 0.92
CA PHE A 5 -7.02 -9.17 -0.44
C PHE A 5 -8.41 -9.01 -1.07
N PHE A 6 -9.46 -9.45 -0.38
CA PHE A 6 -10.83 -9.30 -0.86
C PHE A 6 -11.27 -7.85 -0.96
N SER A 7 -10.87 -6.99 -0.03
CA SER A 7 -11.14 -5.55 -0.12
C SER A 7 -10.58 -4.95 -1.40
N THR A 8 -9.34 -5.32 -1.75
CA THR A 8 -8.67 -4.87 -2.97
C THR A 8 -9.39 -5.40 -4.23
N LEU A 9 -9.76 -6.69 -4.22
CA LEU A 9 -10.47 -7.34 -5.33
C LEU A 9 -11.84 -6.71 -5.59
N ILE A 10 -12.64 -6.56 -4.53
CA ILE A 10 -14.01 -6.02 -4.61
C ILE A 10 -13.98 -4.55 -5.00
N ALA A 11 -13.02 -3.78 -4.46
CA ALA A 11 -12.85 -2.37 -4.82
C ALA A 11 -12.63 -2.17 -6.33
N GLY A 12 -11.93 -3.08 -6.96
CA GLY A 12 -11.74 -3.06 -8.41
C GLY A 12 -12.94 -3.54 -9.22
N ALA A 13 -13.84 -4.32 -8.62
CA ALA A 13 -14.93 -4.99 -9.32
C ALA A 13 -16.30 -4.33 -9.12
N ASP A 14 -16.63 -3.83 -7.91
CA ASP A 14 -17.95 -3.34 -7.58
C ASP A 14 -18.07 -1.81 -7.76
N PRO A 15 -18.89 -1.34 -8.73
CA PRO A 15 -19.08 0.09 -9.00
C PRO A 15 -19.82 0.87 -7.90
N ARG A 16 -20.42 0.20 -6.95
CA ARG A 16 -21.17 0.85 -5.85
C ARG A 16 -20.25 1.40 -4.76
N LEU A 17 -19.03 0.88 -4.67
CA LEU A 17 -18.07 1.31 -3.66
C LEU A 17 -17.60 2.75 -3.92
N LYS A 18 -17.58 3.55 -2.87
CA LYS A 18 -17.19 4.96 -2.89
C LYS A 18 -15.73 5.18 -2.49
N CYS A 19 -15.20 4.33 -1.63
CA CYS A 19 -13.79 4.27 -1.26
C CYS A 19 -13.47 2.87 -0.74
N GLY A 20 -12.19 2.59 -0.53
CA GLY A 20 -11.74 1.33 0.01
C GLY A 20 -10.49 1.49 0.85
N MET A 21 -10.21 0.44 1.61
CA MET A 21 -8.96 0.29 2.36
C MET A 21 -8.58 -1.19 2.41
N ALA A 22 -7.28 -1.47 2.32
CA ALA A 22 -6.73 -2.79 2.48
C ALA A 22 -5.51 -2.76 3.39
N PHE A 23 -5.52 -3.63 4.40
CA PHE A 23 -4.39 -3.81 5.31
C PHE A 23 -3.76 -5.16 5.08
N PHE A 24 -2.42 -5.18 5.08
CA PHE A 24 -1.63 -6.40 4.90
C PHE A 24 -2.06 -7.17 3.67
N ALA A 25 -2.24 -6.48 2.56
CA ALA A 25 -2.60 -7.09 1.29
C ALA A 25 -2.43 -6.11 0.13
N GLY A 26 -2.33 -6.67 -1.04
CA GLY A 26 -2.28 -5.99 -2.34
C GLY A 26 -2.56 -7.01 -3.42
N GLY A 27 -2.34 -6.64 -4.66
CA GLY A 27 -2.17 -7.52 -5.80
C GLY A 27 -0.69 -7.58 -6.21
N ASN A 28 -0.42 -7.89 -7.48
CA ASN A 28 0.93 -8.11 -7.98
C ASN A 28 1.70 -9.15 -7.14
N MET A 29 0.99 -10.21 -6.73
CA MET A 29 1.48 -11.17 -5.74
C MET A 29 2.73 -11.93 -6.19
N SER A 30 2.98 -12.02 -7.50
CA SER A 30 4.21 -12.59 -8.06
C SER A 30 5.48 -11.81 -7.73
N LEU A 31 5.37 -10.55 -7.27
CA LEU A 31 6.51 -9.69 -6.94
C LEU A 31 7.08 -9.92 -5.54
N GLY A 32 6.85 -11.05 -4.93
CA GLY A 32 7.48 -11.38 -3.66
C GLY A 32 6.56 -11.86 -2.55
N THR A 33 5.27 -11.99 -2.83
CA THR A 33 4.35 -12.69 -1.94
C THR A 33 4.55 -14.19 -2.11
N HIS A 34 4.41 -14.94 -1.03
CA HIS A 34 4.43 -16.41 -1.07
C HIS A 34 3.14 -16.94 -1.69
N ILE A 35 2.99 -16.83 -3.03
CA ILE A 35 1.80 -17.30 -3.74
C ILE A 35 1.46 -18.75 -3.40
N PRO A 36 2.41 -19.72 -3.42
CA PRO A 36 2.08 -21.09 -3.08
C PRO A 36 1.46 -21.26 -1.70
N GLN A 37 2.01 -20.57 -0.68
CA GLN A 37 1.46 -20.65 0.67
C GLN A 37 0.11 -19.95 0.81
N PHE A 38 -0.11 -18.86 0.05
CA PHE A 38 -1.35 -18.11 0.10
C PHE A 38 -2.48 -18.80 -0.68
N THR A 39 -2.18 -19.33 -1.85
CA THR A 39 -3.17 -19.87 -2.79
C THR A 39 -3.20 -21.38 -2.85
N GLN A 40 -2.21 -22.06 -2.27
CA GLN A 40 -1.96 -23.51 -2.41
C GLN A 40 -1.72 -23.93 -3.89
N LEU A 41 -1.32 -23.00 -4.75
CA LEU A 41 -0.95 -23.29 -6.13
C LEU A 41 0.54 -23.64 -6.18
N GLU A 42 0.85 -24.84 -6.63
CA GLU A 42 2.23 -25.34 -6.63
C GLU A 42 2.87 -25.31 -8.02
N ASN A 43 2.07 -25.39 -9.09
CA ASN A 43 2.61 -25.39 -10.42
C ASN A 43 2.61 -23.98 -11.06
N LEU A 44 3.58 -23.73 -11.96
CA LEU A 44 3.77 -22.43 -12.59
C LEU A 44 2.63 -22.04 -13.55
N GLU A 45 1.93 -23.00 -14.11
CA GLU A 45 0.81 -22.74 -15.02
C GLU A 45 -0.38 -22.18 -14.25
N ASP A 46 -0.73 -22.75 -13.11
CA ASP A 46 -1.79 -22.26 -12.25
C ASP A 46 -1.46 -20.88 -11.67
N VAL A 47 -0.19 -20.63 -11.32
CA VAL A 47 0.27 -19.32 -10.88
C VAL A 47 0.14 -18.28 -12.00
N ASP A 48 0.43 -18.65 -13.24
CA ASP A 48 0.27 -17.76 -14.40
C ASP A 48 -1.21 -17.43 -14.66
N VAL A 49 -2.08 -18.42 -14.58
CA VAL A 49 -3.54 -18.23 -14.64
C VAL A 49 -4.01 -17.31 -13.53
N TRP A 50 -3.57 -17.54 -12.29
CA TRP A 50 -3.87 -16.65 -11.16
C TRP A 50 -3.49 -15.19 -11.45
N ASN A 51 -2.24 -14.97 -11.83
CA ASN A 51 -1.73 -13.63 -12.11
C ASN A 51 -2.50 -12.91 -13.21
N LYS A 52 -3.04 -13.64 -14.19
CA LYS A 52 -3.77 -13.07 -15.33
C LYS A 52 -5.27 -12.91 -15.09
N THR A 53 -5.84 -13.60 -14.12
CA THR A 53 -7.31 -13.68 -13.95
C THR A 53 -7.83 -13.26 -12.60
N ILE A 54 -7.11 -13.57 -11.52
CA ILE A 54 -7.59 -13.42 -10.15
C ILE A 54 -6.89 -12.30 -9.39
N ASP A 55 -5.60 -12.02 -9.70
CA ASP A 55 -4.84 -11.01 -8.97
C ASP A 55 -5.61 -9.68 -8.85
N PRO A 56 -5.81 -9.15 -7.63
CA PRO A 56 -6.61 -7.95 -7.41
C PRO A 56 -6.14 -6.71 -8.16
N ALA A 57 -4.84 -6.59 -8.43
CA ALA A 57 -4.27 -5.45 -9.15
C ALA A 57 -4.81 -5.33 -10.57
N LEU A 58 -5.27 -6.44 -11.18
CA LEU A 58 -5.83 -6.44 -12.52
C LEU A 58 -7.05 -5.51 -12.66
N ARG A 59 -7.86 -5.41 -11.61
CA ARG A 59 -9.11 -4.66 -11.64
C ARG A 59 -8.96 -3.25 -11.10
N LEU A 60 -8.11 -3.03 -10.11
CA LEU A 60 -7.87 -1.71 -9.52
C LEU A 60 -7.34 -0.69 -10.53
N ARG A 61 -6.57 -1.12 -11.52
CA ARG A 61 -6.06 -0.24 -12.58
C ARG A 61 -7.14 0.39 -13.47
N TYR A 62 -8.37 -0.13 -13.41
CA TYR A 62 -9.52 0.37 -14.17
C TYR A 62 -10.55 1.11 -13.31
N ARG A 63 -10.37 1.11 -11.98
CA ARG A 63 -11.32 1.72 -11.04
C ARG A 63 -10.72 2.93 -10.35
N LYS A 64 -11.37 4.06 -10.55
CA LYS A 64 -10.96 5.34 -9.96
C LYS A 64 -11.75 5.60 -8.67
N ILE A 65 -11.37 4.95 -7.58
CA ILE A 65 -11.93 5.22 -6.25
C ILE A 65 -10.81 5.62 -5.28
N PRO A 66 -11.10 6.44 -4.26
CA PRO A 66 -10.17 6.68 -3.17
C PRO A 66 -9.80 5.38 -2.46
N PHE A 67 -8.50 5.07 -2.35
CA PHE A 67 -8.05 3.83 -1.74
C PHE A 67 -6.83 4.02 -0.84
N LEU A 68 -6.89 3.46 0.37
CA LEU A 68 -5.81 3.46 1.34
C LEU A 68 -5.22 2.07 1.49
N TRP A 69 -3.91 1.96 1.32
CA TRP A 69 -3.16 0.75 1.70
C TRP A 69 -2.44 0.97 3.02
N GLY A 70 -2.55 -0.02 3.90
CA GLY A 70 -1.76 -0.12 5.11
C GLY A 70 -0.89 -1.37 5.08
N VAL A 71 0.42 -1.21 5.25
CA VAL A 71 1.38 -2.31 5.22
C VAL A 71 2.47 -2.11 6.26
N ALA A 72 2.89 -3.18 6.88
CA ALA A 72 4.10 -3.19 7.70
C ALA A 72 5.34 -3.38 6.81
N ALA A 73 6.43 -2.69 7.12
CA ALA A 73 7.63 -2.70 6.30
C ALA A 73 8.28 -4.10 6.21
N ASN A 74 8.07 -4.93 7.23
CA ASN A 74 8.63 -6.26 7.37
C ASN A 74 7.58 -7.37 7.23
N ASP A 75 6.44 -7.08 6.59
CA ASP A 75 5.41 -8.09 6.32
C ASP A 75 5.98 -9.21 5.44
N ASN A 76 6.01 -10.42 5.99
CA ASN A 76 6.54 -11.62 5.33
C ASN A 76 5.48 -12.38 4.52
N TRP A 77 4.21 -11.97 4.56
CA TRP A 77 3.13 -12.53 3.75
C TRP A 77 2.82 -11.67 2.53
N PHE A 78 2.77 -10.34 2.73
CA PHE A 78 2.51 -9.37 1.68
C PHE A 78 3.69 -8.41 1.59
N TYR A 79 4.69 -8.81 0.84
CA TYR A 79 5.94 -8.06 0.72
C TYR A 79 5.72 -6.66 0.17
N LEU A 80 6.44 -5.72 0.72
CA LEU A 80 6.36 -4.31 0.34
C LEU A 80 6.43 -4.08 -1.19
N PRO A 81 7.27 -4.75 -1.98
CA PRO A 81 7.27 -4.60 -3.44
C PRO A 81 5.94 -4.94 -4.12
N SER A 82 5.22 -5.94 -3.64
CA SER A 82 3.90 -6.34 -4.15
C SER A 82 2.86 -5.26 -3.86
N VAL A 83 2.82 -4.77 -2.62
CA VAL A 83 1.87 -3.73 -2.19
C VAL A 83 2.18 -2.39 -2.86
N THR A 84 3.45 -1.98 -2.94
CA THR A 84 3.85 -0.74 -3.62
C THR A 84 3.53 -0.76 -5.10
N LYS A 85 3.77 -1.87 -5.79
CA LYS A 85 3.38 -2.02 -7.20
C LYS A 85 1.86 -1.93 -7.40
N THR A 86 1.08 -2.52 -6.50
CA THR A 86 -0.39 -2.41 -6.54
C THR A 86 -0.85 -0.97 -6.32
N TYR A 87 -0.21 -0.27 -5.40
CA TYR A 87 -0.43 1.15 -5.18
C TYR A 87 -0.09 1.98 -6.42
N GLU A 88 1.05 1.74 -7.06
CA GLU A 88 1.46 2.44 -8.27
C GLU A 88 0.49 2.23 -9.43
N ASP A 89 0.06 1.00 -9.67
CA ASP A 89 -0.83 0.60 -10.77
C ASP A 89 -2.27 1.07 -10.59
N SER A 90 -2.70 1.31 -9.35
CA SER A 90 -4.05 1.80 -9.08
C SER A 90 -4.21 3.26 -9.52
N ILE A 91 -5.43 3.63 -9.90
CA ILE A 91 -5.78 4.98 -10.32
C ILE A 91 -6.72 5.66 -9.32
N GLY A 92 -6.76 6.99 -9.33
CA GLY A 92 -7.57 7.77 -8.40
C GLY A 92 -6.78 8.27 -7.20
N GLU A 93 -7.49 8.83 -6.23
CA GLU A 93 -6.87 9.29 -5.00
C GLU A 93 -6.43 8.10 -4.17
N LYS A 94 -5.19 8.12 -3.74
CA LYS A 94 -4.58 6.98 -3.06
C LYS A 94 -3.57 7.42 -2.02
N ARG A 95 -3.48 6.63 -0.95
CA ARG A 95 -2.48 6.79 0.11
C ARG A 95 -1.93 5.44 0.50
N MET A 96 -0.71 5.46 1.03
CA MET A 96 -0.06 4.30 1.61
C MET A 96 0.47 4.66 2.99
N ALA A 97 0.10 3.88 3.97
CA ALA A 97 0.67 3.92 5.32
C ALA A 97 1.63 2.73 5.46
N ILE A 98 2.92 3.03 5.64
CA ILE A 98 3.95 2.02 5.88
C ILE A 98 4.39 2.15 7.33
N VAL A 99 4.20 1.09 8.11
CA VAL A 99 4.64 1.03 9.52
C VAL A 99 6.01 0.36 9.58
N PRO A 100 7.07 1.09 9.95
CA PRO A 100 8.41 0.53 10.05
C PRO A 100 8.53 -0.40 11.25
N LEU A 101 9.47 -1.36 11.18
CA LEU A 101 9.79 -2.29 12.27
C LEU A 101 8.63 -3.18 12.72
N TRP A 102 7.66 -3.42 11.85
CA TRP A 102 6.51 -4.31 12.10
C TRP A 102 6.43 -5.42 11.06
N GLU A 103 5.99 -6.58 11.50
CA GLU A 103 5.65 -7.73 10.68
C GLU A 103 4.17 -7.65 10.23
N HIS A 104 3.50 -8.79 10.09
CA HIS A 104 2.09 -8.85 9.68
C HIS A 104 1.14 -8.33 10.77
N GLY A 105 1.05 -7.02 10.92
CA GLY A 105 0.25 -6.34 11.94
C GLY A 105 0.52 -4.84 12.01
N PHE A 106 -0.28 -4.14 12.80
CA PHE A 106 -0.08 -2.73 13.17
C PHE A 106 -0.19 -2.55 14.68
N PRO A 107 0.48 -1.55 15.28
CA PRO A 107 0.14 -1.11 16.62
C PRO A 107 -1.27 -0.50 16.64
N GLU A 108 -1.97 -0.68 17.74
CA GLU A 108 -3.37 -0.25 17.89
C GLU A 108 -3.57 1.25 17.61
N GLU A 109 -2.60 2.07 17.99
CA GLU A 109 -2.64 3.53 17.79
C GLU A 109 -2.65 3.94 16.31
N VAL A 110 -2.21 3.06 15.42
CA VAL A 110 -2.21 3.30 13.98
C VAL A 110 -3.58 3.02 13.37
N ASP A 111 -4.28 2.02 13.88
CA ASP A 111 -5.59 1.61 13.35
C ASP A 111 -6.60 2.76 13.36
N GLU A 112 -6.71 3.51 14.45
CA GLU A 112 -7.61 4.66 14.54
C GLU A 112 -7.30 5.73 13.49
N GLN A 113 -6.02 6.01 13.26
CA GLN A 113 -5.59 6.97 12.26
C GLN A 113 -5.97 6.53 10.84
N LEU A 114 -5.83 5.24 10.56
CA LEU A 114 -6.18 4.68 9.26
C LEU A 114 -7.69 4.74 9.01
N PHE A 115 -8.54 4.47 10.00
CA PHE A 115 -9.99 4.57 9.88
C PHE A 115 -10.50 5.99 9.61
N SER A 116 -9.70 7.02 9.86
CA SER A 116 -10.02 8.40 9.48
C SER A 116 -10.21 8.58 7.96
N TRP A 117 -9.75 7.64 7.14
CA TRP A 117 -10.02 7.57 5.71
C TRP A 117 -11.52 7.55 5.41
N PHE A 118 -12.29 6.77 6.15
CA PHE A 118 -13.75 6.73 6.00
C PHE A 118 -14.44 8.01 6.46
N ASP A 119 -13.89 8.71 7.43
CA ASP A 119 -14.39 10.01 7.86
C ASP A 119 -14.28 11.05 6.75
N ILE A 120 -13.24 10.95 5.93
CA ILE A 120 -13.03 11.82 4.77
C ILE A 120 -13.98 11.44 3.62
N TYR A 121 -13.98 10.18 3.17
CA TYR A 121 -14.59 9.79 1.90
C TYR A 121 -16.00 9.23 1.98
N LEU A 122 -16.47 8.82 3.15
CA LEU A 122 -17.85 8.37 3.35
C LEU A 122 -18.68 9.33 4.18
N LYS A 123 -18.12 9.82 5.28
CA LYS A 123 -18.88 10.69 6.20
C LYS A 123 -18.71 12.18 5.90
N HIS A 124 -17.67 12.56 5.17
CA HIS A 124 -17.33 13.95 4.83
C HIS A 124 -17.22 14.89 6.05
N ILE A 125 -16.73 14.35 7.17
CA ILE A 125 -16.57 15.10 8.44
C ILE A 125 -15.13 15.53 8.70
N ARG A 126 -14.19 15.14 7.83
CA ARG A 126 -12.78 15.55 7.89
C ARG A 126 -12.31 16.09 6.54
N LYS A 127 -11.34 17.00 6.58
CA LYS A 127 -10.64 17.50 5.40
C LYS A 127 -9.77 16.39 4.78
N PRO A 128 -9.59 16.39 3.45
CA PRO A 128 -8.66 15.48 2.80
C PRO A 128 -7.23 15.61 3.37
N TYR A 129 -6.47 14.52 3.31
CA TYR A 129 -5.06 14.57 3.67
C TYR A 129 -4.29 15.52 2.77
N ASN A 130 -3.24 16.14 3.32
CA ASN A 130 -2.31 16.93 2.52
C ASN A 130 -1.69 16.08 1.41
N ASN A 131 -1.49 16.69 0.26
CA ASN A 131 -0.73 16.06 -0.82
C ASN A 131 0.75 16.11 -0.50
N VAL A 132 1.46 15.02 -0.78
CA VAL A 132 2.90 14.91 -0.63
C VAL A 132 3.51 14.73 -2.01
N SER A 133 4.52 15.53 -2.35
CA SER A 133 5.24 15.38 -3.61
C SER A 133 6.05 14.08 -3.64
N SER A 134 6.44 13.64 -4.83
CA SER A 134 7.43 12.59 -4.97
C SER A 134 8.74 12.98 -4.27
N LEU A 135 9.41 11.99 -3.69
CA LEU A 135 10.71 12.16 -3.08
C LEU A 135 11.77 12.36 -4.18
N ASN A 136 12.46 13.48 -4.14
CA ASN A 136 13.60 13.75 -5.02
C ASN A 136 14.90 13.49 -4.27
N ILE A 137 15.69 12.52 -4.75
CA ILE A 137 16.96 12.15 -4.14
C ILE A 137 18.10 12.60 -5.04
N GLN A 138 19.03 13.39 -4.49
CA GLN A 138 20.19 13.90 -5.18
C GLN A 138 21.47 13.52 -4.42
N LYS A 139 22.52 13.14 -5.15
CA LYS A 139 23.87 12.95 -4.58
C LYS A 139 24.73 14.16 -4.89
N LYS A 140 25.24 14.82 -3.85
CA LYS A 140 26.15 15.97 -3.97
C LYS A 140 27.26 15.85 -2.93
N ASN A 141 28.52 16.00 -3.33
CA ASN A 141 29.68 15.91 -2.44
C ASN A 141 29.67 14.65 -1.56
N ASN A 142 29.39 13.50 -2.17
CA ASN A 142 29.28 12.19 -1.51
C ASN A 142 28.20 12.08 -0.40
N LYS A 143 27.28 13.04 -0.34
CA LYS A 143 26.11 13.03 0.55
C LYS A 143 24.83 12.87 -0.26
N LEU A 144 23.83 12.20 0.32
CA LEU A 144 22.49 12.10 -0.25
C LEU A 144 21.62 13.20 0.35
N TYR A 145 20.89 13.88 -0.51
CA TYR A 145 19.90 14.87 -0.15
C TYR A 145 18.53 14.37 -0.62
N ALA A 146 17.56 14.34 0.28
CA ALA A 146 16.19 13.98 -0.01
C ALA A 146 15.31 15.21 0.15
N ASN A 147 14.56 15.57 -0.88
CA ASN A 147 13.68 16.71 -0.88
C ASN A 147 12.27 16.26 -1.24
N TRP A 148 11.30 16.74 -0.50
CA TRP A 148 9.87 16.60 -0.77
C TRP A 148 9.12 17.81 -0.23
N SER A 149 7.90 17.99 -0.67
CA SER A 149 7.01 19.04 -0.19
C SER A 149 5.63 18.49 0.09
N PHE A 150 4.84 19.23 0.81
CA PHE A 150 3.45 18.93 1.04
C PHE A 150 2.59 20.19 0.82
N SER A 151 1.34 19.98 0.40
CA SER A 151 0.36 21.04 0.20
C SER A 151 -1.02 20.54 0.65
N GLY A 152 -1.81 21.41 1.25
CA GLY A 152 -3.14 21.14 1.77
C GLY A 152 -3.46 22.02 2.97
N GLU A 153 -4.59 21.75 3.60
CA GLU A 153 -5.12 22.61 4.68
C GLU A 153 -4.80 22.08 6.09
N ASN A 154 -4.28 20.86 6.21
CA ASN A 154 -3.97 20.29 7.50
C ASN A 154 -2.61 20.74 7.98
N LYS A 155 -2.50 21.13 9.26
CA LYS A 155 -1.22 21.42 9.87
C LYS A 155 -0.33 20.18 9.89
N VAL A 156 0.90 20.31 9.43
CA VAL A 156 1.93 19.28 9.53
C VAL A 156 2.76 19.55 10.77
N ASN A 157 2.72 18.63 11.72
CA ASN A 157 3.47 18.75 12.97
C ASN A 157 4.85 18.12 12.87
N GLU A 158 4.98 17.08 12.07
CA GLU A 158 6.22 16.31 11.89
C GLU A 158 6.31 15.74 10.49
N ALA A 159 7.53 15.64 9.97
CA ALA A 159 7.84 14.88 8.75
C ALA A 159 9.10 14.06 9.00
N LYS A 160 9.05 12.78 8.66
CA LYS A 160 10.15 11.83 8.85
C LYS A 160 10.56 11.22 7.53
N ILE A 161 11.85 10.94 7.39
CA ILE A 161 12.36 10.03 6.36
C ILE A 161 12.90 8.79 7.04
N ILE A 162 12.51 7.63 6.54
CA ILE A 162 12.99 6.34 7.01
C ILE A 162 13.89 5.78 5.93
N VAL A 163 15.07 5.34 6.29
CA VAL A 163 16.12 4.89 5.37
C VAL A 163 16.54 3.48 5.72
N SER A 164 16.67 2.64 4.71
CA SER A 164 17.27 1.33 4.81
C SER A 164 18.37 1.16 3.78
N TYR A 165 19.37 0.36 4.07
CA TYR A 165 20.50 0.10 3.18
C TYR A 165 20.39 -1.27 2.53
N GLY A 166 20.73 -1.34 1.23
CA GLY A 166 20.73 -2.57 0.44
C GLY A 166 19.37 -2.89 -0.18
N LYS A 167 19.18 -4.16 -0.56
CA LYS A 167 17.94 -4.60 -1.22
C LYS A 167 16.78 -4.65 -0.24
N VAL A 168 15.58 -4.32 -0.73
CA VAL A 168 14.33 -4.56 0.00
C VAL A 168 14.17 -6.05 0.27
N SER A 169 13.94 -6.40 1.51
CA SER A 169 13.74 -7.78 1.93
C SER A 169 12.83 -7.79 3.16
N PRO A 170 11.89 -8.72 3.29
CA PRO A 170 11.04 -8.83 4.46
C PRO A 170 11.80 -9.20 5.73
N TRP A 171 12.97 -9.82 5.57
CA TRP A 171 13.84 -10.23 6.68
C TRP A 171 14.77 -9.11 7.18
N LYS A 172 14.75 -7.96 6.53
CA LYS A 172 15.57 -6.83 6.89
C LYS A 172 14.74 -5.78 7.59
N TRP A 173 14.98 -5.59 8.87
CA TRP A 173 14.32 -4.54 9.65
C TRP A 173 14.68 -3.14 9.14
N TRP A 174 13.66 -2.33 9.07
CA TRP A 174 13.71 -0.96 8.54
C TRP A 174 13.39 0.01 9.67
#